data_f2be4b7ca4f33f30d0df0ef4b01326fe
#
_entry.id   f2be4b7ca4f33f30d0df0ef4b01326fe
#
_cell.length_a   1.000
_cell.length_b   1.000
_cell.length_c   1.000
_cell.angle_alpha   90.00
_cell.angle_beta   90.00
_cell.angle_gamma   90.00
#
_symmetry.space_group_name_H-M   'P 1'
#
loop_
_entity.id
_entity.type
_entity.pdbx_description
1 polymer ?
#
loop_
_entity_poly.entity_id
_entity_poly.type
_entity_poly.pdbx_seq_one_letter_code
_entity_poly.pdbx_strand_id
1 'polypeptide(L)'
;STAELEQLLANRKKAERAKAEKEKAAYEQGRDEMITKVITTAKALFRELGEFKQFCHIEMDNQAVKLSEYGKLRSNSKGGFSVTDSEDTMRVTRRRDTEPVWDERSTKAVELIKDFLGDAIKKRDTKMYEILMSFLERNAAGELEYGRVMDLYKHEDKFDDPRWKEGLKLIKESFSNHLKGYGYEFKVKGEDGKWQNLYLNFSSL
;
A
#
# COMPACT_ATOMS: atom_id res chain seq x y z
N SER A 1 15.20 36.59 -61.62
CA SER A 1 16.64 36.66 -61.20
C SER A 1 16.94 35.78 -60.00
N THR A 2 18.19 35.46 -59.77
CA THR A 2 18.61 34.63 -58.60
C THR A 2 18.15 35.24 -57.27
N ALA A 3 18.12 36.55 -57.17
CA ALA A 3 17.64 37.29 -56.00
C ALA A 3 16.12 37.09 -55.72
N GLU A 4 15.30 37.00 -56.76
CA GLU A 4 13.87 36.74 -56.63
C GLU A 4 13.59 35.30 -56.14
N LEU A 5 14.39 34.34 -56.58
CA LEU A 5 14.31 32.93 -56.09
C LEU A 5 14.71 32.81 -54.63
N GLU A 6 15.75 33.48 -54.22
CA GLU A 6 16.18 33.51 -52.79
C GLU A 6 15.11 34.17 -51.91
N GLN A 7 14.48 35.22 -52.37
CA GLN A 7 13.40 35.91 -51.64
C GLN A 7 12.15 35.03 -51.52
N LEU A 8 11.79 34.30 -52.57
CA LEU A 8 10.69 33.31 -52.58
C LEU A 8 10.97 32.16 -51.61
N LEU A 9 12.20 31.63 -51.61
CA LEU A 9 12.62 30.57 -50.68
C LEU A 9 12.60 31.05 -49.23
N ALA A 10 13.06 32.27 -48.96
CA ALA A 10 13.02 32.86 -47.62
C ALA A 10 11.57 33.03 -47.09
N ASN A 11 10.68 33.55 -47.97
CA ASN A 11 9.27 33.71 -47.64
C ASN A 11 8.56 32.36 -47.40
N ARG A 12 8.86 31.35 -48.22
CA ARG A 12 8.32 30.00 -48.04
C ARG A 12 8.79 29.38 -46.73
N LYS A 13 10.07 29.45 -46.40
CA LYS A 13 10.60 28.97 -45.10
C LYS A 13 9.98 29.70 -43.91
N LYS A 14 9.74 31.03 -44.04
CA LYS A 14 9.08 31.81 -43.00
C LYS A 14 7.62 31.38 -42.82
N ALA A 15 6.89 31.15 -43.91
CA ALA A 15 5.52 30.66 -43.87
C ALA A 15 5.42 29.22 -43.28
N GLU A 16 6.33 28.33 -43.65
CA GLU A 16 6.40 26.96 -43.10
C GLU A 16 6.69 26.95 -41.60
N ARG A 17 7.63 27.80 -41.14
CA ARG A 17 7.91 27.98 -39.70
C ARG A 17 6.71 28.50 -38.91
N ALA A 18 6.05 29.55 -39.45
CA ALA A 18 4.87 30.12 -38.81
C ALA A 18 3.70 29.11 -38.77
N LYS A 19 3.55 28.28 -39.79
CA LYS A 19 2.58 27.19 -39.79
C LYS A 19 2.90 26.13 -38.72
N ALA A 20 4.14 25.68 -38.65
CA ALA A 20 4.59 24.69 -37.65
C ALA A 20 4.45 25.21 -36.21
N GLU A 21 4.77 26.48 -35.96
CA GLU A 21 4.57 27.11 -34.65
C GLU A 21 3.09 27.18 -34.28
N LYS A 22 2.21 27.51 -35.23
CA LYS A 22 0.76 27.55 -35.00
C LYS A 22 0.19 26.15 -34.73
N GLU A 23 0.62 25.13 -35.46
CA GLU A 23 0.22 23.74 -35.25
C GLU A 23 0.70 23.23 -33.87
N LYS A 24 1.93 23.55 -33.48
CA LYS A 24 2.48 23.23 -32.15
C LYS A 24 1.67 23.90 -31.05
N ALA A 25 1.39 25.20 -31.15
CA ALA A 25 0.61 25.93 -30.16
C ALA A 25 -0.81 25.36 -30.01
N ALA A 26 -1.46 25.02 -31.13
CA ALA A 26 -2.80 24.40 -31.12
C ALA A 26 -2.78 23.01 -30.44
N TYR A 27 -1.75 22.21 -30.73
CA TYR A 27 -1.57 20.91 -30.05
C TYR A 27 -1.35 21.07 -28.55
N GLU A 28 -0.45 21.99 -28.13
CA GLU A 28 -0.15 22.25 -26.73
C GLU A 28 -1.39 22.75 -25.97
N GLN A 29 -2.15 23.65 -26.55
CA GLN A 29 -3.40 24.13 -25.99
C GLN A 29 -4.41 22.99 -25.83
N GLY A 30 -4.66 22.20 -26.86
CA GLY A 30 -5.59 21.06 -26.81
C GLY A 30 -5.18 20.02 -25.77
N ARG A 31 -3.87 19.73 -25.64
CA ARG A 31 -3.33 18.86 -24.62
C ARG A 31 -3.62 19.41 -23.21
N ASP A 32 -3.35 20.69 -22.99
CA ASP A 32 -3.50 21.31 -21.66
C ASP A 32 -4.98 21.42 -21.26
N GLU A 33 -5.88 21.69 -22.20
CA GLU A 33 -7.33 21.64 -22.01
C GLU A 33 -7.80 20.23 -21.61
N MET A 34 -7.34 19.21 -22.32
CA MET A 34 -7.66 17.81 -22.05
C MET A 34 -7.18 17.40 -20.64
N ILE A 35 -5.92 17.67 -20.29
CA ILE A 35 -5.36 17.36 -18.97
C ILE A 35 -6.16 18.07 -17.88
N THR A 36 -6.45 19.36 -18.07
CA THR A 36 -7.22 20.15 -17.08
C THR A 36 -8.60 19.54 -16.86
N LYS A 37 -9.31 19.16 -17.91
CA LYS A 37 -10.62 18.51 -17.82
C LYS A 37 -10.57 17.19 -17.07
N VAL A 38 -9.63 16.31 -17.44
CA VAL A 38 -9.47 14.99 -16.81
C VAL A 38 -9.12 15.13 -15.32
N ILE A 39 -8.14 15.98 -14.98
CA ILE A 39 -7.72 16.18 -13.59
C ILE A 39 -8.81 16.82 -12.74
N THR A 40 -9.57 17.76 -13.31
CA THR A 40 -10.71 18.38 -12.57
C THR A 40 -11.75 17.33 -12.21
N THR A 41 -12.11 16.45 -13.16
CA THR A 41 -13.06 15.35 -12.90
C THR A 41 -12.49 14.35 -11.87
N ALA A 42 -11.23 13.97 -12.01
CA ALA A 42 -10.56 13.06 -11.07
C ALA A 42 -10.53 13.62 -9.64
N LYS A 43 -10.28 14.93 -9.48
CA LYS A 43 -10.34 15.60 -8.16
C LYS A 43 -11.73 15.59 -7.54
N ALA A 44 -12.78 15.74 -8.36
CA ALA A 44 -14.16 15.66 -7.88
C ALA A 44 -14.48 14.25 -7.37
N LEU A 45 -14.19 13.21 -8.15
CA LEU A 45 -14.36 11.81 -7.77
C LEU A 45 -13.55 11.44 -6.51
N PHE A 46 -12.31 11.93 -6.41
CA PHE A 46 -11.46 11.70 -5.24
C PHE A 46 -12.11 12.26 -3.96
N ARG A 47 -12.70 13.46 -4.04
CA ARG A 47 -13.42 14.06 -2.91
C ARG A 47 -14.66 13.25 -2.54
N GLU A 48 -15.48 12.88 -3.52
CA GLU A 48 -16.68 12.06 -3.30
C GLU A 48 -16.36 10.71 -2.66
N LEU A 49 -15.27 10.04 -3.10
CA LEU A 49 -14.79 8.80 -2.48
C LEU A 49 -14.33 9.02 -1.04
N GLY A 50 -13.69 10.15 -0.75
CA GLY A 50 -13.30 10.52 0.61
C GLY A 50 -14.50 10.74 1.53
N GLU A 51 -15.51 11.46 1.07
CA GLU A 51 -16.78 11.69 1.77
C GLU A 51 -17.53 10.37 2.00
N PHE A 52 -17.59 9.51 0.98
CA PHE A 52 -18.19 8.18 1.11
C PHE A 52 -17.44 7.28 2.11
N LYS A 53 -16.12 7.31 2.12
CA LYS A 53 -15.32 6.58 3.13
C LYS A 53 -15.64 7.05 4.53
N GLN A 54 -15.76 8.36 4.74
CA GLN A 54 -16.13 8.93 6.04
C GLN A 54 -17.54 8.54 6.46
N PHE A 55 -18.50 8.55 5.53
CA PHE A 55 -19.84 8.05 5.75
C PHE A 55 -19.84 6.59 6.20
N CYS A 56 -19.14 5.70 5.48
CA CYS A 56 -18.99 4.30 5.88
C CYS A 56 -18.40 4.15 7.28
N HIS A 57 -17.45 5.01 7.65
CA HIS A 57 -16.82 4.98 8.97
C HIS A 57 -17.84 5.26 10.07
N ILE A 58 -18.61 6.33 9.92
CA ILE A 58 -19.66 6.74 10.87
C ILE A 58 -20.73 5.66 11.00
N GLU A 59 -21.25 5.15 9.88
CA GLU A 59 -22.31 4.14 9.90
C GLU A 59 -21.86 2.82 10.53
N MET A 60 -20.63 2.38 10.25
CA MET A 60 -20.09 1.16 10.83
C MET A 60 -19.74 1.33 12.31
N ASP A 61 -19.36 2.53 12.77
CA ASP A 61 -19.18 2.81 14.19
C ASP A 61 -20.52 2.80 14.92
N ASN A 62 -21.54 3.45 14.37
CA ASN A 62 -22.90 3.42 14.91
C ASN A 62 -23.43 1.98 15.03
N GLN A 63 -23.19 1.17 13.99
CA GLN A 63 -23.62 -0.22 14.00
C GLN A 63 -22.83 -1.08 15.02
N ALA A 64 -21.54 -0.78 15.24
CA ALA A 64 -20.74 -1.46 16.25
C ALA A 64 -21.28 -1.21 17.68
N VAL A 65 -21.72 0.03 17.96
CA VAL A 65 -22.36 0.38 19.24
C VAL A 65 -23.66 -0.43 19.42
N LYS A 66 -24.56 -0.38 18.42
CA LYS A 66 -25.83 -1.15 18.46
C LYS A 66 -25.61 -2.65 18.65
N LEU A 67 -24.60 -3.21 17.97
CA LEU A 67 -24.26 -4.62 18.08
C LEU A 67 -23.77 -4.99 19.49
N SER A 68 -22.98 -4.11 20.13
CA SER A 68 -22.49 -4.31 21.48
C SER A 68 -23.61 -4.28 22.52
N GLU A 69 -24.61 -3.45 22.32
CA GLU A 69 -25.79 -3.36 23.18
C GLU A 69 -26.73 -4.56 23.00
N TYR A 70 -26.94 -5.01 21.75
CA TYR A 70 -27.85 -6.10 21.40
C TYR A 70 -27.41 -7.45 21.98
N GLY A 71 -26.12 -7.79 21.92
CA GLY A 71 -25.65 -9.16 22.13
C GLY A 71 -24.75 -9.38 23.35
N LYS A 72 -24.37 -8.36 24.15
CA LYS A 72 -23.29 -8.44 25.17
C LYS A 72 -22.06 -9.19 24.61
N LEU A 73 -21.77 -8.99 23.33
CA LEU A 73 -20.70 -9.70 22.64
C LEU A 73 -19.36 -9.28 23.22
N ARG A 74 -18.60 -10.26 23.67
CA ARG A 74 -17.18 -10.04 23.95
C ARG A 74 -16.55 -9.59 22.64
N SER A 75 -16.19 -8.31 22.57
CA SER A 75 -15.57 -7.70 21.40
C SER A 75 -14.19 -8.30 21.14
N ASN A 76 -14.14 -9.45 20.46
CA ASN A 76 -12.88 -10.02 19.97
C ASN A 76 -12.46 -9.40 18.62
N SER A 77 -13.31 -8.57 18.01
CA SER A 77 -13.12 -8.14 16.61
C SER A 77 -12.17 -6.96 16.44
N LYS A 78 -11.50 -6.47 17.49
CA LYS A 78 -10.55 -5.32 17.39
C LYS A 78 -10.99 -4.21 16.37
N GLY A 79 -12.30 -4.09 16.12
CA GLY A 79 -12.90 -3.08 15.22
C GLY A 79 -13.18 -3.51 13.78
N GLY A 80 -12.79 -4.72 13.35
CA GLY A 80 -13.17 -5.28 12.05
C GLY A 80 -14.39 -6.19 12.18
N PHE A 81 -15.43 -6.03 11.34
CA PHE A 81 -16.62 -6.88 11.30
C PHE A 81 -17.40 -6.70 10.00
N SER A 82 -18.35 -7.60 9.75
CA SER A 82 -19.25 -7.57 8.60
C SER A 82 -20.69 -7.41 9.04
N VAL A 83 -21.45 -6.64 8.30
CA VAL A 83 -22.91 -6.50 8.43
C VAL A 83 -23.54 -6.97 7.14
N THR A 84 -24.54 -7.84 7.26
CA THR A 84 -25.35 -8.33 6.14
C THR A 84 -26.80 -7.95 6.40
N ASP A 85 -27.52 -7.59 5.35
CA ASP A 85 -28.96 -7.28 5.44
C ASP A 85 -29.79 -8.54 5.83
N SER A 86 -31.03 -8.33 6.20
CA SER A 86 -31.94 -9.43 6.63
C SER A 86 -32.27 -10.40 5.50
N GLU A 87 -32.17 -9.98 4.24
CA GLU A 87 -32.45 -10.81 3.06
C GLU A 87 -31.22 -11.55 2.53
N ASP A 88 -30.07 -11.36 3.17
CA ASP A 88 -28.77 -11.90 2.75
C ASP A 88 -28.40 -11.53 1.31
N THR A 89 -28.69 -10.30 0.90
CA THR A 89 -28.45 -9.79 -0.45
C THR A 89 -27.33 -8.77 -0.54
N MET A 90 -27.05 -8.04 0.56
CA MET A 90 -26.04 -6.99 0.61
C MET A 90 -25.15 -7.15 1.85
N ARG A 91 -23.85 -6.91 1.69
CA ARG A 91 -22.90 -6.99 2.79
C ARG A 91 -21.88 -5.87 2.74
N VAL A 92 -21.67 -5.24 3.89
CA VAL A 92 -20.56 -4.32 4.12
C VAL A 92 -19.62 -4.93 5.13
N THR A 93 -18.34 -4.96 4.80
CA THR A 93 -17.28 -5.45 5.68
C THR A 93 -16.30 -4.31 5.97
N ARG A 94 -16.07 -4.02 7.26
CA ARG A 94 -14.98 -3.18 7.72
C ARG A 94 -13.79 -4.06 8.06
N ARG A 95 -12.67 -3.88 7.36
CA ARG A 95 -11.39 -4.51 7.68
C ARG A 95 -10.58 -3.58 8.56
N ARG A 96 -9.85 -4.17 9.47
CA ARG A 96 -8.82 -3.47 10.22
C ARG A 96 -7.48 -3.67 9.51
N ASP A 97 -7.01 -2.64 8.85
CA ASP A 97 -5.70 -2.66 8.21
C ASP A 97 -4.64 -2.33 9.28
N THR A 98 -3.70 -3.22 9.46
CA THR A 98 -2.62 -3.08 10.45
C THR A 98 -1.28 -3.20 9.76
N GLU A 99 -0.28 -2.56 10.34
CA GLU A 99 1.10 -2.70 9.92
C GLU A 99 1.96 -3.23 11.08
N PRO A 100 2.91 -4.12 10.77
CA PRO A 100 3.89 -4.60 11.73
C PRO A 100 4.85 -3.48 12.08
N VAL A 101 5.09 -3.28 13.37
CA VAL A 101 6.04 -2.29 13.89
C VAL A 101 6.91 -2.95 14.94
N TRP A 102 8.19 -2.58 14.96
CA TRP A 102 9.15 -3.01 15.97
C TRP A 102 9.65 -1.80 16.74
N ASP A 103 9.69 -1.91 18.06
CA ASP A 103 10.28 -0.88 18.91
C ASP A 103 11.83 -0.94 18.92
N GLU A 104 12.45 -0.06 19.72
CA GLU A 104 13.90 0.08 19.82
C GLU A 104 14.63 -1.21 20.21
N ARG A 105 13.96 -2.14 20.92
CA ARG A 105 14.52 -3.44 21.30
C ARG A 105 14.94 -4.27 20.10
N SER A 106 14.28 -4.08 18.95
CA SER A 106 14.67 -4.73 17.70
C SER A 106 16.09 -4.37 17.25
N THR A 107 16.57 -3.16 17.56
CA THR A 107 17.95 -2.76 17.23
C THR A 107 18.94 -3.55 18.05
N LYS A 108 18.71 -3.68 19.36
CA LYS A 108 19.53 -4.49 20.25
C LYS A 108 19.54 -5.96 19.85
N ALA A 109 18.37 -6.48 19.47
CA ALA A 109 18.21 -7.85 19.01
C ALA A 109 19.05 -8.13 17.76
N VAL A 110 18.97 -7.23 16.76
CA VAL A 110 19.76 -7.33 15.52
C VAL A 110 21.26 -7.32 15.79
N GLU A 111 21.74 -6.48 16.72
CA GLU A 111 23.14 -6.45 17.11
C GLU A 111 23.60 -7.79 17.70
N LEU A 112 22.85 -8.37 18.66
CA LEU A 112 23.16 -9.66 19.27
C LEU A 112 23.26 -10.79 18.23
N ILE A 113 22.31 -10.82 17.29
CA ILE A 113 22.29 -11.84 16.23
C ILE A 113 23.48 -11.64 15.27
N LYS A 114 23.77 -10.41 14.88
CA LYS A 114 24.91 -10.08 13.99
C LYS A 114 26.24 -10.46 14.61
N ASP A 115 26.43 -10.17 15.89
CA ASP A 115 27.62 -10.54 16.64
C ASP A 115 27.82 -12.07 16.65
N PHE A 116 26.78 -12.82 16.98
CA PHE A 116 26.80 -14.27 16.91
C PHE A 116 27.13 -14.78 15.50
N LEU A 117 26.42 -14.30 14.49
CA LEU A 117 26.63 -14.74 13.10
C LEU A 117 28.06 -14.43 12.61
N GLY A 118 28.59 -13.26 12.96
CA GLY A 118 29.96 -12.85 12.63
C GLY A 118 31.00 -13.73 13.26
N ASP A 119 30.85 -14.07 14.53
CA ASP A 119 31.82 -14.86 15.31
C ASP A 119 31.77 -16.36 14.99
N ALA A 120 30.59 -16.93 14.96
CA ALA A 120 30.39 -18.36 14.95
C ALA A 120 30.10 -18.96 13.57
N ILE A 121 29.46 -18.22 12.68
CA ILE A 121 28.93 -18.75 11.42
C ILE A 121 29.76 -18.31 10.21
N LYS A 122 30.10 -17.04 10.11
CA LYS A 122 30.77 -16.46 8.93
C LYS A 122 32.01 -17.26 8.43
N LYS A 123 32.83 -17.75 9.35
CA LYS A 123 34.04 -18.52 9.01
C LYS A 123 33.77 -19.99 8.65
N ARG A 124 32.65 -20.55 9.13
CA ARG A 124 32.28 -21.95 8.95
C ARG A 124 31.39 -22.18 7.75
N ASP A 125 30.42 -21.28 7.54
CA ASP A 125 29.43 -21.36 6.47
C ASP A 125 29.07 -19.95 6.00
N THR A 126 29.79 -19.42 5.03
CA THR A 126 29.55 -18.09 4.47
C THR A 126 28.19 -17.99 3.81
N LYS A 127 27.69 -19.05 3.18
CA LYS A 127 26.37 -19.03 2.53
C LYS A 127 25.24 -18.91 3.58
N MET A 128 25.33 -19.68 4.66
CA MET A 128 24.36 -19.59 5.75
C MET A 128 24.42 -18.21 6.42
N TYR A 129 25.62 -17.66 6.61
CA TYR A 129 25.80 -16.31 7.13
C TYR A 129 25.10 -15.28 6.27
N GLU A 130 25.28 -15.29 4.95
CA GLU A 130 24.68 -14.35 4.01
C GLU A 130 23.15 -14.47 4.01
N ILE A 131 22.60 -15.69 4.02
CA ILE A 131 21.16 -15.93 4.09
C ILE A 131 20.58 -15.34 5.38
N LEU A 132 21.15 -15.66 6.54
CA LEU A 132 20.63 -15.17 7.83
C LEU A 132 20.78 -13.65 7.97
N MET A 133 21.86 -13.08 7.44
CA MET A 133 22.04 -11.63 7.40
C MET A 133 21.01 -10.93 6.52
N SER A 134 20.58 -11.54 5.41
CA SER A 134 19.57 -10.97 4.52
C SER A 134 18.20 -10.83 5.21
N PHE A 135 17.89 -11.70 6.18
CA PHE A 135 16.66 -11.60 6.96
C PHE A 135 16.64 -10.43 7.96
N LEU A 136 17.84 -9.90 8.28
CA LEU A 136 17.99 -8.75 9.19
C LEU A 136 18.13 -7.42 8.45
N GLU A 137 18.03 -7.43 7.13
CA GLU A 137 18.03 -6.20 6.33
C GLU A 137 16.79 -5.38 6.61
N ARG A 138 16.98 -4.06 6.64
CA ARG A 138 15.90 -3.10 6.85
C ARG A 138 15.38 -2.59 5.50
N ASN A 139 14.10 -2.29 5.44
CA ASN A 139 13.48 -1.66 4.28
C ASN A 139 13.91 -0.19 4.13
N ALA A 140 13.42 0.50 3.10
CA ALA A 140 13.73 1.90 2.84
C ALA A 140 13.31 2.87 3.97
N ALA A 141 12.36 2.46 4.83
CA ALA A 141 11.96 3.21 6.01
C ALA A 141 12.83 2.91 7.25
N GLY A 142 13.84 2.03 7.12
CA GLY A 142 14.72 1.64 8.23
C GLY A 142 14.12 0.60 9.17
N GLU A 143 13.05 -0.09 8.78
CA GLU A 143 12.35 -1.07 9.59
C GLU A 143 12.61 -2.50 9.13
N LEU A 144 12.52 -3.47 10.06
CA LEU A 144 12.57 -4.90 9.73
C LEU A 144 11.33 -5.30 8.93
N GLU A 145 11.49 -6.15 7.92
CA GLU A 145 10.39 -6.70 7.14
C GLU A 145 9.81 -7.94 7.82
N TYR A 146 8.50 -7.94 8.07
CA TYR A 146 7.81 -9.03 8.77
C TYR A 146 8.05 -10.40 8.14
N GLY A 147 7.98 -10.51 6.79
CA GLY A 147 8.23 -11.77 6.09
C GLY A 147 9.62 -12.32 6.33
N ARG A 148 10.64 -11.48 6.26
CA ARG A 148 12.05 -11.84 6.51
C ARG A 148 12.28 -12.27 7.96
N VAL A 149 11.67 -11.57 8.91
CA VAL A 149 11.73 -11.96 10.34
C VAL A 149 11.08 -13.32 10.56
N MET A 150 9.94 -13.61 9.91
CA MET A 150 9.33 -14.94 10.00
C MET A 150 10.21 -16.04 9.38
N ASP A 151 10.95 -15.73 8.31
CA ASP A 151 11.93 -16.66 7.74
C ASP A 151 13.12 -16.87 8.69
N LEU A 152 13.58 -15.85 9.39
CA LEU A 152 14.61 -15.98 10.43
C LEU A 152 14.19 -16.95 11.54
N TYR A 153 12.94 -16.88 12.00
CA TYR A 153 12.41 -17.79 13.03
C TYR A 153 12.38 -19.27 12.62
N LYS A 154 12.31 -19.60 11.33
CA LYS A 154 12.44 -20.98 10.85
C LYS A 154 13.81 -21.61 11.16
N HIS A 155 14.75 -20.79 11.56
CA HIS A 155 16.11 -21.19 11.93
C HIS A 155 16.38 -21.13 13.43
N GLU A 156 15.35 -20.85 14.27
CA GLU A 156 15.47 -20.64 15.72
C GLU A 156 16.21 -21.81 16.40
N ASP A 157 15.81 -23.05 16.09
CA ASP A 157 16.33 -24.26 16.72
C ASP A 157 17.71 -24.70 16.18
N LYS A 158 18.27 -24.02 15.17
CA LYS A 158 19.55 -24.41 14.56
C LYS A 158 20.76 -24.08 15.41
N PHE A 159 20.63 -23.13 16.32
CA PHE A 159 21.77 -22.65 17.11
C PHE A 159 21.41 -22.54 18.57
N ASP A 160 22.32 -22.97 19.44
CA ASP A 160 22.17 -22.96 20.91
C ASP A 160 23.00 -21.84 21.59
N ASP A 161 23.36 -20.80 20.84
CA ASP A 161 24.10 -19.65 21.35
C ASP A 161 23.14 -18.69 22.10
N PRO A 162 23.50 -18.24 23.32
CA PRO A 162 22.66 -17.32 24.08
C PRO A 162 22.34 -16.01 23.35
N ARG A 163 23.25 -15.47 22.55
CA ARG A 163 23.04 -14.24 21.77
C ARG A 163 21.99 -14.44 20.69
N TRP A 164 21.99 -15.61 20.04
CA TRP A 164 21.00 -15.99 19.04
C TRP A 164 19.61 -16.08 19.66
N LYS A 165 19.48 -16.83 20.76
CA LYS A 165 18.19 -17.02 21.46
C LYS A 165 17.64 -15.72 22.04
N GLU A 166 18.47 -14.93 22.71
CA GLU A 166 18.06 -13.65 23.28
C GLU A 166 17.72 -12.65 22.16
N GLY A 167 18.48 -12.61 21.08
CA GLY A 167 18.18 -11.77 19.93
C GLY A 167 16.81 -12.10 19.33
N LEU A 168 16.50 -13.35 19.06
CA LEU A 168 15.18 -13.78 18.55
C LEU A 168 14.05 -13.45 19.53
N LYS A 169 14.26 -13.69 20.82
CA LYS A 169 13.29 -13.34 21.87
C LYS A 169 13.00 -11.84 21.87
N LEU A 170 14.02 -11.00 21.84
CA LEU A 170 13.86 -9.53 21.80
C LEU A 170 13.14 -9.05 20.54
N ILE A 171 13.41 -9.63 19.35
CA ILE A 171 12.65 -9.32 18.13
C ILE A 171 11.16 -9.63 18.36
N LYS A 172 10.84 -10.80 18.94
CA LYS A 172 9.45 -11.20 19.21
C LYS A 172 8.76 -10.26 20.21
N GLU A 173 9.46 -9.86 21.26
CA GLU A 173 8.93 -8.94 22.28
C GLU A 173 8.81 -7.49 21.79
N SER A 174 9.64 -7.07 20.82
CA SER A 174 9.59 -5.74 20.20
C SER A 174 8.46 -5.58 19.18
N PHE A 175 7.88 -6.70 18.73
CA PHE A 175 6.86 -6.72 17.70
C PHE A 175 5.50 -6.28 18.21
N SER A 176 4.85 -5.40 17.44
CA SER A 176 3.45 -5.03 17.64
C SER A 176 2.76 -4.79 16.30
N ASN A 177 1.43 -4.92 16.27
CA ASN A 177 0.62 -4.54 15.12
C ASN A 177 -0.09 -3.23 15.41
N HIS A 178 0.30 -2.16 14.73
CA HIS A 178 -0.35 -0.88 14.84
C HIS A 178 -1.50 -0.75 13.84
N LEU A 179 -2.57 -0.08 14.26
CA LEU A 179 -3.68 0.24 13.37
C LEU A 179 -3.23 1.30 12.37
N LYS A 180 -3.23 0.95 11.08
CA LYS A 180 -2.98 1.86 9.98
C LYS A 180 -4.27 2.60 9.56
N GLY A 181 -5.39 1.91 9.62
CA GLY A 181 -6.69 2.43 9.25
C GLY A 181 -7.74 1.35 9.10
N TYR A 182 -8.88 1.74 8.54
CA TYR A 182 -9.94 0.82 8.17
C TYR A 182 -10.12 0.82 6.65
N GLY A 183 -10.20 -0.39 6.08
CA GLY A 183 -10.65 -0.65 4.73
C GLY A 183 -12.10 -1.11 4.70
N TYR A 184 -12.77 -0.93 3.56
CA TYR A 184 -14.16 -1.34 3.38
C TYR A 184 -14.30 -2.22 2.15
N GLU A 185 -15.13 -3.26 2.27
CA GLU A 185 -15.55 -4.13 1.17
C GLU A 185 -17.07 -4.10 1.07
N PHE A 186 -17.56 -4.01 -0.14
CA PHE A 186 -18.98 -3.99 -0.45
C PHE A 186 -19.30 -5.17 -1.34
N LYS A 187 -20.34 -5.92 -0.99
CA LYS A 187 -20.78 -7.08 -1.76
C LYS A 187 -22.29 -7.03 -1.94
N VAL A 188 -22.73 -7.43 -3.13
CA VAL A 188 -24.14 -7.63 -3.46
C VAL A 188 -24.33 -8.99 -4.10
N LYS A 189 -25.50 -9.60 -3.94
CA LYS A 189 -25.84 -10.79 -4.72
C LYS A 189 -26.35 -10.41 -6.10
N GLY A 190 -25.79 -11.06 -7.11
CA GLY A 190 -26.33 -10.98 -8.48
C GLY A 190 -27.60 -11.80 -8.66
N GLU A 191 -28.19 -11.71 -9.84
CA GLU A 191 -29.39 -12.49 -10.21
C GLU A 191 -29.18 -14.01 -10.10
N ASP A 192 -27.94 -14.47 -10.23
CA ASP A 192 -27.52 -15.88 -10.06
C ASP A 192 -27.36 -16.31 -8.59
N GLY A 193 -27.68 -15.41 -7.63
CA GLY A 193 -27.53 -15.65 -6.20
C GLY A 193 -26.10 -15.65 -5.67
N LYS A 194 -25.08 -15.37 -6.51
CA LYS A 194 -23.69 -15.34 -6.10
C LYS A 194 -23.28 -13.94 -5.64
N TRP A 195 -22.39 -13.92 -4.65
CA TRP A 195 -21.80 -12.67 -4.16
C TRP A 195 -20.87 -12.05 -5.19
N GLN A 196 -21.10 -10.79 -5.49
CA GLN A 196 -20.27 -9.96 -6.35
C GLN A 196 -19.68 -8.82 -5.53
N ASN A 197 -18.40 -8.51 -5.76
CA ASN A 197 -17.74 -7.38 -5.10
C ASN A 197 -18.02 -6.09 -5.88
N LEU A 198 -18.35 -5.02 -5.17
CA LEU A 198 -18.36 -3.66 -5.70
C LEU A 198 -17.00 -3.03 -5.43
N TYR A 199 -16.17 -2.98 -6.44
CA TYR A 199 -14.85 -2.36 -6.36
C TYR A 199 -14.93 -0.87 -6.65
N LEU A 200 -14.37 -0.05 -5.75
CA LEU A 200 -14.33 1.41 -5.90
C LEU A 200 -12.96 1.91 -6.40
N ASN A 201 -12.17 1.03 -6.98
CA ASN A 201 -10.91 1.38 -7.61
C ASN A 201 -11.03 1.37 -9.14
N PHE A 202 -10.33 2.28 -9.79
CA PHE A 202 -10.41 2.46 -11.24
C PHE A 202 -9.97 1.22 -12.04
N SER A 203 -9.03 0.42 -11.49
CA SER A 203 -8.50 -0.79 -12.15
C SER A 203 -9.49 -1.97 -12.17
N SER A 204 -10.61 -1.87 -11.46
CA SER A 204 -11.62 -2.93 -11.32
C SER A 204 -12.95 -2.59 -11.96
N LEU A 205 -13.05 -1.41 -12.59
CA LEU A 205 -14.16 -0.97 -13.41
C LEU A 205 -13.90 -1.32 -14.87
#